data_06ceb7fdeec3d8115288695415f03987
#
_entry.id   06ceb7fdeec3d8115288695415f03987
#
_cell.length_a   1.000
_cell.length_b   1.000
_cell.length_c   1.000
_cell.angle_alpha   90.00
_cell.angle_beta   90.00
_cell.angle_gamma   90.00
#
_symmetry.space_group_name_H-M   'P 1'
#
loop_
_entity.id
_entity.type
_entity.pdbx_description
1 polymer ?
#
loop_
_entity_poly.entity_id
_entity_poly.type
_entity_poly.pdbx_seq_one_letter_code
_entity_poly.pdbx_strand_id
1 'polypeptide(L)'
;MKKYIKIAIFGVLSWALGACSDSVERDPSPTVSPDCVGAYFSETNTYNYELDPAITSITLTVGRDKSDAAVTVPVKVLSNSDNIFVIPESVSFAAGESETTLEVTFPNAEMGTEYSFEITFDSEYINPYKGASLSRTVMQRIKWENI
;
A
#
# COMPACT_ATOMS: atom_id res chain seq x y z
N MET A 1 46.66 46.58 16.38
CA MET A 1 45.76 45.92 17.34
C MET A 1 44.33 45.86 16.85
N LYS A 2 43.81 46.90 16.25
CA LYS A 2 42.41 46.87 15.73
C LYS A 2 42.19 45.81 14.66
N LYS A 3 43.21 45.44 13.89
CA LYS A 3 43.11 44.41 12.85
C LYS A 3 42.85 43.03 13.40
N TYR A 4 43.35 42.69 14.57
CA TYR A 4 43.18 41.37 15.18
C TYR A 4 41.79 41.19 15.74
N ILE A 5 41.21 42.25 16.25
CA ILE A 5 39.83 42.21 16.77
C ILE A 5 38.82 41.94 15.65
N LYS A 6 39.04 42.54 14.48
CA LYS A 6 38.18 42.33 13.32
C LYS A 6 38.23 40.90 12.82
N ILE A 7 39.41 40.29 12.82
CA ILE A 7 39.58 38.89 12.42
C ILE A 7 38.90 37.95 13.38
N ALA A 8 38.98 38.22 14.69
CA ALA A 8 38.33 37.41 15.72
C ALA A 8 36.81 37.45 15.57
N ILE A 9 36.23 38.61 15.32
CA ILE A 9 34.79 38.78 15.13
C ILE A 9 34.33 38.01 13.89
N PHE A 10 35.10 38.05 12.82
CA PHE A 10 34.78 37.33 11.60
C PHE A 10 34.80 35.80 11.78
N GLY A 11 35.78 35.31 12.55
CA GLY A 11 35.86 33.88 12.88
C GLY A 11 34.68 33.39 13.69
N VAL A 12 34.22 34.15 14.66
CA VAL A 12 33.07 33.81 15.50
C VAL A 12 31.78 33.75 14.64
N LEU A 13 31.63 34.66 13.69
CA LEU A 13 30.47 34.66 12.82
C LEU A 13 30.43 33.43 11.93
N SER A 14 31.55 32.98 11.41
CA SER A 14 31.63 31.74 10.62
C SER A 14 31.24 30.52 11.41
N TRP A 15 31.63 30.44 12.66
CA TRP A 15 31.25 29.35 13.55
C TRP A 15 29.76 29.32 13.84
N ALA A 16 29.15 30.47 14.04
CA ALA A 16 27.72 30.55 14.28
C ALA A 16 26.92 30.06 13.08
N LEU A 17 27.34 30.32 11.86
CA LEU A 17 26.70 29.85 10.65
C LEU A 17 26.83 28.32 10.50
N GLY A 18 27.98 27.76 10.82
CA GLY A 18 28.19 26.32 10.80
C GLY A 18 27.31 25.57 11.84
N ALA A 19 27.21 26.11 13.04
CA ALA A 19 26.39 25.52 14.09
C ALA A 19 24.89 25.53 13.74
N CYS A 20 24.40 26.55 13.06
CA CYS A 20 23.01 26.63 12.64
C CYS A 20 22.64 25.56 11.60
N SER A 21 23.56 25.22 10.70
CA SER A 21 23.29 24.17 9.70
C SER A 21 23.32 22.77 10.31
N ASP A 22 24.09 22.54 11.38
CA ASP A 22 24.17 21.25 12.04
C ASP A 22 22.97 20.99 12.99
N SER A 23 22.24 22.02 13.38
CA SER A 23 21.13 21.89 14.30
C SER A 23 19.82 21.42 13.66
N VAL A 24 19.78 21.33 12.33
CA VAL A 24 18.60 20.85 11.61
C VAL A 24 18.78 19.37 11.29
N GLU A 25 18.58 18.53 12.29
CA GLU A 25 18.49 17.10 12.06
C GLU A 25 17.09 16.77 11.58
N ARG A 26 17.04 16.21 10.39
CA ARG A 26 15.80 15.63 9.85
C ARG A 26 15.91 14.12 9.96
N ASP A 27 14.84 13.50 10.40
CA ASP A 27 14.77 12.06 10.35
C ASP A 27 14.96 11.60 8.90
N PRO A 28 15.85 10.63 8.66
CA PRO A 28 16.04 10.14 7.30
C PRO A 28 14.75 9.54 6.77
N SER A 29 14.43 9.87 5.52
CA SER A 29 13.31 9.24 4.85
C SER A 29 13.52 7.72 4.77
N PRO A 30 12.45 6.91 4.86
CA PRO A 30 12.60 5.48 4.69
C PRO A 30 13.30 5.17 3.37
N THR A 31 14.32 4.33 3.43
CA THR A 31 15.00 3.86 2.24
C THR A 31 14.34 2.61 1.72
N VAL A 32 14.18 2.54 0.40
CA VAL A 32 13.66 1.33 -0.24
C VAL A 32 14.85 0.42 -0.54
N SER A 33 14.81 -0.81 -0.02
CA SER A 33 15.82 -1.81 -0.37
C SER A 33 15.83 -2.05 -1.88
N PRO A 34 16.99 -2.17 -2.53
CA PRO A 34 17.06 -2.50 -3.95
C PRO A 34 16.44 -3.88 -4.25
N ASP A 35 16.31 -4.73 -3.26
CA ASP A 35 15.68 -6.05 -3.39
C ASP A 35 14.20 -6.06 -3.04
N CYS A 36 13.64 -4.90 -2.70
CA CYS A 36 12.22 -4.77 -2.38
C CYS A 36 11.35 -5.14 -3.59
N VAL A 37 10.39 -6.01 -3.35
CA VAL A 37 9.43 -6.44 -4.39
C VAL A 37 8.57 -5.28 -4.87
N GLY A 38 8.18 -4.39 -3.98
CA GLY A 38 7.35 -3.24 -4.30
C GLY A 38 5.95 -3.63 -4.74
N ALA A 39 5.30 -4.53 -3.99
CA ALA A 39 3.94 -4.96 -4.27
C ALA A 39 2.93 -3.83 -4.03
N TYR A 40 1.93 -3.71 -4.89
CA TYR A 40 0.89 -2.71 -4.81
C TYR A 40 -0.40 -3.20 -5.45
N PHE A 41 -1.52 -2.59 -5.10
CA PHE A 41 -2.78 -2.82 -5.78
C PHE A 41 -2.92 -1.85 -6.95
N SER A 42 -3.29 -2.36 -8.11
CA SER A 42 -3.47 -1.55 -9.30
C SER A 42 -4.57 -0.51 -9.11
N GLU A 43 -4.35 0.70 -9.61
CA GLU A 43 -5.34 1.76 -9.62
C GLU A 43 -6.54 1.44 -10.54
N THR A 44 -6.42 0.44 -11.39
CA THR A 44 -7.51 -0.01 -12.26
C THR A 44 -8.58 -0.82 -11.51
N ASN A 45 -8.32 -1.20 -10.26
CA ASN A 45 -9.30 -1.92 -9.45
C ASN A 45 -10.52 -1.04 -9.15
N THR A 46 -11.71 -1.61 -9.33
CA THR A 46 -12.98 -0.93 -9.06
C THR A 46 -13.09 -0.55 -7.57
N TYR A 47 -13.63 0.62 -7.26
CA TYR A 47 -13.78 1.08 -5.89
C TYR A 47 -14.96 0.46 -5.18
N ASN A 48 -16.12 0.51 -5.80
CA ASN A 48 -17.36 -0.02 -5.24
C ASN A 48 -17.92 -1.06 -6.19
N TYR A 49 -18.25 -2.22 -5.66
CA TYR A 49 -18.80 -3.32 -6.43
C TYR A 49 -20.28 -3.45 -6.11
N GLU A 50 -21.11 -3.18 -7.12
CA GLU A 50 -22.53 -3.53 -7.11
C GLU A 50 -22.71 -4.69 -8.08
N LEU A 51 -22.98 -5.86 -7.55
CA LEU A 51 -22.90 -7.11 -8.29
C LEU A 51 -24.24 -7.82 -8.37
N ASP A 52 -24.42 -8.61 -9.43
CA ASP A 52 -25.51 -9.58 -9.49
C ASP A 52 -25.39 -10.56 -8.33
N PRO A 53 -26.51 -10.96 -7.69
CA PRO A 53 -26.46 -11.89 -6.55
C PRO A 53 -25.86 -13.26 -6.86
N ALA A 54 -25.77 -13.64 -8.13
CA ALA A 54 -25.06 -14.85 -8.53
C ALA A 54 -23.54 -14.73 -8.45
N ILE A 55 -23.00 -13.52 -8.38
CA ILE A 55 -21.57 -13.29 -8.30
C ILE A 55 -21.13 -13.30 -6.84
N THR A 56 -20.23 -14.21 -6.50
CA THR A 56 -19.74 -14.44 -5.15
C THR A 56 -18.23 -14.23 -5.02
N SER A 57 -17.60 -13.61 -6.01
CA SER A 57 -16.17 -13.31 -5.99
C SER A 57 -15.85 -12.07 -6.79
N ILE A 58 -14.75 -11.42 -6.42
CA ILE A 58 -14.13 -10.34 -7.20
C ILE A 58 -12.66 -10.66 -7.40
N THR A 59 -12.12 -10.18 -8.51
CA THR A 59 -10.71 -10.35 -8.85
C THR A 59 -10.03 -9.00 -8.75
N LEU A 60 -8.96 -8.92 -7.95
CA LEU A 60 -8.15 -7.73 -7.79
C LEU A 60 -6.84 -7.89 -8.56
N THR A 61 -6.40 -6.84 -9.23
CA THR A 61 -5.11 -6.81 -9.90
C THR A 61 -4.05 -6.31 -8.94
N VAL A 62 -2.97 -7.09 -8.81
CA VAL A 62 -1.83 -6.79 -7.94
C VAL A 62 -0.59 -6.67 -8.83
N GLY A 63 0.16 -5.61 -8.64
CA GLY A 63 1.41 -5.38 -9.36
C GLY A 63 2.62 -5.42 -8.44
N ARG A 64 3.80 -5.45 -9.05
CA ARG A 64 5.06 -5.31 -8.34
C ARG A 64 6.07 -4.52 -9.17
N ASP A 65 7.00 -3.84 -8.48
CA ASP A 65 8.03 -3.05 -9.14
C ASP A 65 9.15 -3.92 -9.71
N LYS A 66 9.54 -4.96 -8.97
CA LYS A 66 10.63 -5.86 -9.35
C LYS A 66 10.08 -7.21 -9.77
N SER A 67 10.30 -7.58 -11.02
CA SER A 67 9.69 -8.75 -11.66
C SER A 67 10.65 -9.88 -12.04
N ASP A 68 11.89 -9.86 -11.57
CA ASP A 68 12.94 -10.80 -12.01
C ASP A 68 12.67 -12.24 -11.57
N ALA A 69 12.39 -12.44 -10.30
CA ALA A 69 12.24 -13.77 -9.70
C ALA A 69 10.79 -14.05 -9.31
N ALA A 70 10.44 -15.32 -9.24
CA ALA A 70 9.16 -15.72 -8.63
C ALA A 70 9.15 -15.34 -7.16
N VAL A 71 8.02 -14.85 -6.67
CA VAL A 71 7.86 -14.45 -5.26
C VAL A 71 6.42 -14.68 -4.80
N THR A 72 6.29 -15.02 -3.53
CA THR A 72 5.01 -15.08 -2.84
C THR A 72 4.96 -13.96 -1.81
N VAL A 73 3.96 -13.09 -1.93
CA VAL A 73 3.80 -11.93 -1.07
C VAL A 73 2.64 -12.16 -0.10
N PRO A 74 2.90 -12.15 1.22
CA PRO A 74 1.83 -12.31 2.21
C PRO A 74 0.84 -11.15 2.17
N VAL A 75 -0.44 -11.48 2.25
CA VAL A 75 -1.54 -10.52 2.35
C VAL A 75 -1.93 -10.36 3.81
N LYS A 76 -2.08 -9.11 4.24
CA LYS A 76 -2.49 -8.77 5.59
C LYS A 76 -3.89 -8.17 5.57
N VAL A 77 -4.81 -8.79 6.28
CA VAL A 77 -6.19 -8.29 6.39
C VAL A 77 -6.26 -7.30 7.55
N LEU A 78 -6.63 -6.06 7.25
CA LEU A 78 -6.79 -5.00 8.23
C LEU A 78 -8.22 -4.92 8.75
N SER A 79 -9.21 -5.16 7.88
CA SER A 79 -10.62 -5.26 8.27
C SER A 79 -11.37 -6.20 7.33
N ASN A 80 -12.38 -6.83 7.85
CA ASN A 80 -13.25 -7.75 7.13
C ASN A 80 -14.63 -7.74 7.80
N SER A 81 -15.56 -7.03 7.19
CA SER A 81 -16.92 -6.84 7.69
C SER A 81 -17.62 -8.18 7.88
N ASP A 82 -18.04 -8.47 9.10
CA ASP A 82 -18.72 -9.73 9.50
C ASP A 82 -17.96 -11.01 9.12
N ASN A 83 -16.67 -10.91 8.84
CA ASN A 83 -15.85 -12.00 8.33
C ASN A 83 -16.42 -12.65 7.06
N ILE A 84 -17.15 -11.88 6.27
CA ILE A 84 -17.84 -12.37 5.08
C ILE A 84 -16.89 -12.72 3.94
N PHE A 85 -15.75 -12.02 3.86
CA PHE A 85 -14.78 -12.21 2.78
C PHE A 85 -13.79 -13.31 3.11
N VAL A 86 -13.59 -14.20 2.14
CA VAL A 86 -12.51 -15.18 2.15
C VAL A 86 -11.38 -14.60 1.33
N ILE A 87 -10.33 -14.15 2.01
CA ILE A 87 -9.19 -13.47 1.42
C ILE A 87 -7.98 -14.41 1.47
N PRO A 88 -7.32 -14.69 0.32
CA PRO A 88 -6.13 -15.52 0.33
C PRO A 88 -5.02 -14.95 1.23
N GLU A 89 -4.26 -15.80 1.86
CA GLU A 89 -3.17 -15.41 2.77
C GLU A 89 -1.97 -14.82 2.02
N SER A 90 -1.86 -15.08 0.73
CA SER A 90 -0.74 -14.63 -0.09
C SER A 90 -1.13 -14.52 -1.55
N VAL A 91 -0.32 -13.77 -2.29
CA VAL A 91 -0.40 -13.66 -3.73
C VAL A 91 0.96 -14.04 -4.32
N SER A 92 0.96 -14.78 -5.43
CA SER A 92 2.19 -15.29 -6.05
C SER A 92 2.40 -14.68 -7.43
N PHE A 93 3.64 -14.29 -7.67
CA PHE A 93 4.11 -13.82 -8.99
C PHE A 93 5.08 -14.84 -9.56
N ALA A 94 4.88 -15.22 -10.81
CA ALA A 94 5.84 -16.02 -11.54
C ALA A 94 7.06 -15.18 -11.93
N ALA A 95 8.21 -15.83 -12.18
CA ALA A 95 9.40 -15.14 -12.64
C ALA A 95 9.10 -14.34 -13.92
N GLY A 96 9.50 -13.07 -13.95
CA GLY A 96 9.24 -12.17 -15.07
C GLY A 96 7.83 -11.56 -15.11
N GLU A 97 6.94 -11.94 -14.21
CA GLU A 97 5.57 -11.44 -14.15
C GLU A 97 5.52 -10.19 -13.28
N SER A 98 5.01 -9.09 -13.83
CA SER A 98 4.87 -7.81 -13.12
C SER A 98 3.48 -7.60 -12.52
N GLU A 99 2.49 -8.36 -12.95
CA GLU A 99 1.13 -8.31 -12.44
C GLU A 99 0.58 -9.71 -12.21
N THR A 100 -0.29 -9.84 -11.23
CA THR A 100 -1.04 -11.07 -10.96
C THR A 100 -2.41 -10.70 -10.41
N THR A 101 -3.21 -11.68 -10.08
CA THR A 101 -4.56 -11.48 -9.57
C THR A 101 -4.73 -12.08 -8.18
N LEU A 102 -5.59 -11.44 -7.39
CA LEU A 102 -6.01 -11.90 -6.08
C LEU A 102 -7.53 -12.05 -6.11
N GLU A 103 -8.04 -13.24 -5.90
CA GLU A 103 -9.48 -13.50 -5.87
C GLU A 103 -9.99 -13.45 -4.44
N VAL A 104 -10.96 -12.58 -4.20
CA VAL A 104 -11.66 -12.46 -2.91
C VAL A 104 -13.07 -13.01 -3.08
N THR A 105 -13.45 -14.00 -2.29
CA THR A 105 -14.76 -14.62 -2.34
C THR A 105 -15.63 -14.24 -1.16
N PHE A 106 -16.94 -14.25 -1.36
CA PHE A 106 -17.93 -13.92 -0.32
C PHE A 106 -19.19 -14.77 -0.49
N PRO A 107 -19.07 -16.10 -0.30
CA PRO A 107 -20.17 -17.03 -0.60
C PRO A 107 -21.39 -16.86 0.32
N ASN A 108 -21.22 -16.25 1.49
CA ASN A 108 -22.27 -16.07 2.48
C ASN A 108 -22.82 -14.65 2.54
N ALA A 109 -22.49 -13.80 1.56
CA ALA A 109 -22.99 -12.44 1.51
C ALA A 109 -24.50 -12.44 1.27
N GLU A 110 -25.20 -11.55 1.97
CA GLU A 110 -26.63 -11.35 1.82
C GLU A 110 -26.92 -10.25 0.80
N MET A 111 -27.92 -10.48 -0.04
CA MET A 111 -28.35 -9.48 -1.02
C MET A 111 -28.81 -8.20 -0.34
N GLY A 112 -28.41 -7.06 -0.89
CA GLY A 112 -28.80 -5.74 -0.40
C GLY A 112 -28.02 -5.27 0.82
N THR A 113 -27.09 -6.07 1.32
CA THR A 113 -26.20 -5.68 2.42
C THR A 113 -24.84 -5.29 1.87
N GLU A 114 -24.36 -4.14 2.30
CA GLU A 114 -23.02 -3.67 1.94
C GLU A 114 -21.98 -4.22 2.92
N TYR A 115 -20.96 -4.82 2.37
CA TYR A 115 -19.82 -5.33 3.13
C TYR A 115 -18.55 -4.63 2.68
N SER A 116 -17.58 -4.50 3.57
CA SER A 116 -16.31 -3.86 3.26
C SER A 116 -15.14 -4.67 3.80
N PHE A 117 -14.01 -4.53 3.14
CA PHE A 117 -12.74 -5.08 3.60
C PHE A 117 -11.61 -4.12 3.32
N GLU A 118 -10.54 -4.25 4.09
CA GLU A 118 -9.30 -3.53 3.88
C GLU A 118 -8.14 -4.51 4.01
N ILE A 119 -7.27 -4.51 3.03
CA ILE A 119 -6.11 -5.40 2.97
C ILE A 119 -4.85 -4.61 2.60
N THR A 120 -3.72 -5.14 2.98
CA THR A 120 -2.40 -4.65 2.59
C THR A 120 -1.45 -5.84 2.44
N PHE A 121 -0.19 -5.57 2.16
CA PHE A 121 0.86 -6.57 2.15
C PHE A 121 1.74 -6.43 3.37
N ASP A 122 2.52 -7.45 3.68
CA ASP A 122 3.53 -7.35 4.72
C ASP A 122 4.53 -6.24 4.37
N SER A 123 4.94 -5.46 5.38
CA SER A 123 5.70 -4.22 5.18
C SER A 123 7.02 -4.39 4.43
N GLU A 124 7.66 -5.55 4.55
CA GLU A 124 8.92 -5.84 3.86
C GLU A 124 8.77 -5.96 2.34
N TYR A 125 7.54 -6.16 1.84
CA TYR A 125 7.24 -6.34 0.42
C TYR A 125 6.73 -5.08 -0.26
N ILE A 126 6.51 -4.01 0.47
CA ILE A 126 5.94 -2.78 -0.06
C ILE A 126 6.96 -1.66 -0.16
N ASN A 127 6.75 -0.79 -1.15
CA ASN A 127 7.49 0.46 -1.26
C ASN A 127 6.74 1.51 -0.45
N PRO A 128 7.35 2.10 0.61
CA PRO A 128 6.67 3.06 1.47
C PRO A 128 6.22 4.35 0.74
N TYR A 129 6.73 4.59 -0.45
CA TYR A 129 6.34 5.74 -1.28
C TYR A 129 5.16 5.45 -2.22
N LYS A 130 4.65 4.22 -2.22
CA LYS A 130 3.48 3.82 -3.01
C LYS A 130 2.36 3.31 -2.12
N GLY A 131 1.13 3.57 -2.52
CA GLY A 131 -0.04 3.04 -1.82
C GLY A 131 -0.12 1.52 -1.95
N ALA A 132 -0.05 0.82 -0.82
CA ALA A 132 -0.10 -0.64 -0.78
C ALA A 132 -1.28 -1.17 0.03
N SER A 133 -2.21 -0.31 0.40
CA SER A 133 -3.46 -0.73 1.03
C SER A 133 -4.64 -0.54 0.09
N LEU A 134 -5.64 -1.38 0.23
CA LEU A 134 -6.84 -1.33 -0.59
C LEU A 134 -8.05 -1.55 0.30
N SER A 135 -8.99 -0.60 0.25
CA SER A 135 -10.28 -0.67 0.92
C SER A 135 -11.38 -0.69 -0.13
N ARG A 136 -12.26 -1.67 -0.06
CA ARG A 136 -13.34 -1.83 -1.05
C ARG A 136 -14.65 -2.21 -0.38
N THR A 137 -15.72 -1.84 -1.03
CA THR A 137 -17.08 -2.20 -0.64
C THR A 137 -17.71 -3.09 -1.70
N VAL A 138 -18.48 -4.06 -1.26
CA VAL A 138 -19.18 -5.01 -2.11
C VAL A 138 -20.63 -5.12 -1.65
N MET A 139 -21.54 -5.00 -2.59
CA MET A 139 -22.96 -5.20 -2.36
C MET A 139 -23.53 -6.05 -3.50
N GLN A 140 -24.23 -7.10 -3.16
CA GLN A 140 -25.03 -7.85 -4.13
C GLN A 140 -26.39 -7.18 -4.25
N ARG A 141 -26.81 -6.87 -5.47
CA ARG A 141 -28.09 -6.22 -5.72
C ARG A 141 -29.24 -7.12 -5.32
N ILE A 142 -30.29 -6.52 -4.81
CA ILE A 142 -31.55 -7.24 -4.57
C ILE A 142 -32.14 -7.61 -5.92
N LYS A 143 -32.43 -8.89 -6.12
CA LYS A 143 -33.07 -9.36 -7.34
C LYS A 143 -34.58 -9.25 -7.18
N TRP A 144 -35.17 -8.36 -7.92
CA TRP A 144 -36.62 -8.22 -7.99
C TRP A 144 -37.15 -9.23 -9.02
N GLU A 145 -37.63 -10.37 -8.54
CA GLU A 145 -38.28 -11.34 -9.38
C GLU A 145 -39.80 -11.10 -9.38
N ASN A 146 -40.39 -11.03 -10.55
CA ASN A 146 -41.82 -11.00 -10.76
C ASN A 146 -42.58 -9.83 -10.11
N ILE A 147 -42.18 -8.65 -10.44
CA ILE A 147 -43.07 -7.49 -10.18
C ILE A 147 -43.89 -7.22 -11.42
#